data_226e017861fd60c3aab112d102447426
#
_entry.id   226e017861fd60c3aab112d102447426
#
_cell.length_a   1.000
_cell.length_b   1.000
_cell.length_c   1.000
_cell.angle_alpha   90.00
_cell.angle_beta   90.00
_cell.angle_gamma   90.00
#
_symmetry.space_group_name_H-M   'P 1'
#
loop_
_entity.id
_entity.type
_entity.pdbx_description
1 polymer ?
#
loop_
_entity_poly.entity_id
_entity_poly.type
_entity_poly.pdbx_seq_one_letter_code
_entity_poly.pdbx_strand_id
1 'polypeptide(L)' 'MDLLTKLNEKIETLLKKYEELQKENEELKTELASTKNILEEKENELLECKEQMALKELELEEVLSKIEAILGK' A
#
# COMPACT_ATOMS: atom_id res chain seq x y z
N MET A 1 52.66 -4.71 -2.63
CA MET A 1 51.67 -3.78 -2.11
C MET A 1 51.76 -3.69 -0.60
N ASP A 2 51.90 -2.51 -0.07
CA ASP A 2 52.06 -2.34 1.37
C ASP A 2 50.73 -2.29 2.10
N LEU A 3 50.81 -2.28 3.42
CA LEU A 3 49.61 -2.26 4.28
C LEU A 3 48.79 -0.98 4.11
N LEU A 4 49.45 0.14 3.87
CA LEU A 4 48.77 1.41 3.71
C LEU A 4 47.92 1.42 2.44
N THR A 5 48.43 0.88 1.34
CA THR A 5 47.68 0.75 0.09
C THR A 5 46.49 -0.17 0.25
N LYS A 6 46.66 -1.30 0.93
CA LYS A 6 45.53 -2.22 1.25
C LYS A 6 44.51 -1.57 2.11
N LEU A 7 44.94 -0.81 3.11
CA LEU A 7 44.00 -0.09 3.99
C LEU A 7 43.19 0.93 3.22
N ASN A 8 43.83 1.71 2.34
CA ASN A 8 43.14 2.70 1.52
C ASN A 8 42.12 2.06 0.58
N GLU A 9 42.45 0.91 -0.02
CA GLU A 9 41.53 0.18 -0.88
C GLU A 9 40.33 -0.31 -0.09
N LYS A 10 40.53 -0.79 1.13
CA LYS A 10 39.44 -1.23 2.01
C LYS A 10 38.54 -0.08 2.42
N ILE A 11 39.12 1.08 2.70
CA ILE A 11 38.39 2.30 3.03
C ILE A 11 37.52 2.73 1.85
N GLU A 12 38.08 2.74 0.64
CA GLU A 12 37.32 3.10 -0.57
C GLU A 12 36.15 2.14 -0.81
N THR A 13 36.39 0.85 -0.63
CA THR A 13 35.32 -0.16 -0.75
C THR A 13 34.22 0.07 0.29
N LEU A 14 34.62 0.36 1.51
CA LEU A 14 33.68 0.65 2.61
C LEU A 14 32.83 1.88 2.31
N LEU A 15 33.45 2.95 1.82
CA LEU A 15 32.74 4.18 1.44
C LEU A 15 31.73 3.94 0.32
N LYS A 16 32.12 3.16 -0.70
CA LYS A 16 31.20 2.80 -1.79
C LYS A 16 30.00 2.03 -1.27
N LYS A 17 30.23 1.05 -0.42
CA LYS A 17 29.14 0.26 0.19
C LYS A 17 28.22 1.13 1.03
N TYR A 18 28.79 2.05 1.78
CA TYR A 18 27.99 2.99 2.57
C TYR A 18 27.09 3.86 1.68
N GLU A 19 27.64 4.40 0.60
CA GLU A 19 26.88 5.21 -0.35
C GLU A 19 25.76 4.41 -1.02
N GLU A 20 26.04 3.18 -1.43
CA GLU A 20 25.05 2.28 -2.01
C GLU A 20 23.92 1.98 -1.05
N LEU A 21 24.26 1.68 0.21
CA LEU A 21 23.26 1.41 1.25
C LEU A 21 22.42 2.64 1.56
N GLN A 22 23.03 3.81 1.59
CA GLN A 22 22.32 5.05 1.81
C GLN A 22 21.31 5.32 0.69
N LYS A 23 21.71 5.09 -0.54
CA LYS A 23 20.85 5.23 -1.72
C LYS A 23 19.69 4.24 -1.66
N GLU A 24 19.96 2.97 -1.39
CA GLU A 24 18.92 1.95 -1.22
C GLU A 24 17.95 2.33 -0.10
N ASN A 25 18.48 2.83 1.01
CA ASN A 25 17.66 3.24 2.14
C ASN A 25 16.68 4.34 1.75
N GLU A 26 17.12 5.34 1.01
CA GLU A 26 16.28 6.42 0.52
C GLU A 26 15.24 5.93 -0.49
N GLU A 27 15.63 5.04 -1.39
CA GLU A 27 14.72 4.42 -2.35
C GLU A 27 13.63 3.63 -1.64
N LEU A 28 14.01 2.84 -0.62
CA LEU A 28 13.05 2.07 0.18
C LEU A 28 12.08 2.95 0.96
N LYS A 29 12.56 4.07 1.48
CA LYS A 29 11.70 5.04 2.16
C LYS A 29 10.66 5.63 1.22
N THR A 30 11.08 5.97 0.00
CA THR A 30 10.19 6.49 -1.03
C THR A 30 9.15 5.45 -1.44
N GLU A 31 9.57 4.22 -1.68
CA GLU A 31 8.66 3.11 -1.99
C GLU A 31 7.66 2.88 -0.86
N LEU A 32 8.14 2.91 0.37
CA LEU A 32 7.28 2.72 1.54
C LEU A 32 6.22 3.80 1.64
N ALA A 33 6.60 5.06 1.45
CA ALA A 33 5.66 6.18 1.46
C ALA A 33 4.61 6.05 0.35
N SER A 34 5.05 5.69 -0.86
CA SER A 34 4.16 5.45 -1.99
C SER A 34 3.19 4.29 -1.73
N THR A 35 3.69 3.19 -1.20
CA THR A 35 2.88 2.02 -0.87
C THR A 35 1.85 2.33 0.19
N LYS A 36 2.21 3.10 1.21
CA LYS A 36 1.26 3.55 2.25
C LYS A 36 0.12 4.38 1.66
N ASN A 37 0.44 5.27 0.71
CA ASN A 37 -0.58 6.08 0.05
C ASN A 37 -1.53 5.22 -0.79
N ILE A 38 -0.99 4.26 -1.53
CA ILE A 38 -1.78 3.32 -2.32
C ILE A 38 -2.69 2.49 -1.41
N LEU A 39 -2.16 2.02 -0.29
CA LEU A 39 -2.93 1.26 0.68
C LEU A 39 -4.11 2.07 1.22
N GLU A 40 -3.87 3.33 1.58
CA GLU A 40 -4.92 4.23 2.07
C GLU A 40 -6.01 4.44 1.02
N GLU A 41 -5.63 4.66 -0.25
CA GLU A 41 -6.58 4.78 -1.34
C GLU A 41 -7.42 3.51 -1.50
N LYS A 42 -6.80 2.35 -1.42
CA LYS A 42 -7.50 1.06 -1.53
C LYS A 42 -8.44 0.81 -0.35
N GLU A 43 -8.05 1.20 0.84
CA GLU A 43 -8.92 1.12 2.02
C GLU A 43 -10.16 2.00 1.86
N ASN A 44 -9.98 3.21 1.33
CA ASN A 44 -11.09 4.12 1.06
C ASN A 44 -12.02 3.58 -0.04
N GLU A 45 -11.46 3.05 -1.12
CA GLU A 45 -12.24 2.42 -2.19
C GLU A 45 -13.05 1.23 -1.67
N LEU A 46 -12.43 0.43 -0.81
CA LEU A 46 -13.11 -0.71 -0.19
C LEU A 46 -14.26 -0.26 0.70
N LEU A 47 -14.06 0.78 1.48
CA LEU A 47 -15.11 1.34 2.34
C LEU A 47 -16.29 1.83 1.51
N GLU A 48 -16.03 2.58 0.45
CA GLU A 48 -17.08 3.05 -0.48
C GLU A 48 -17.84 1.89 -1.11
N CYS A 49 -17.12 0.86 -1.54
CA CYS A 49 -17.73 -0.34 -2.11
C CYS A 49 -18.67 -1.03 -1.11
N LYS A 50 -18.24 -1.16 0.14
CA LYS A 50 -19.06 -1.73 1.20
C LYS A 50 -20.32 -0.90 1.48
N GLU A 51 -20.21 0.41 1.48
CA GLU A 51 -21.32 1.32 1.65
C GLU A 51 -22.33 1.18 0.50
N GLN A 52 -21.86 1.13 -0.74
CA GLN A 52 -22.71 0.93 -1.90
C GLN A 52 -23.42 -0.42 -1.88
N MET A 53 -22.72 -1.46 -1.46
CA MET A 53 -23.31 -2.79 -1.30
C MET A 53 -24.42 -2.79 -0.26
N ALA A 54 -24.21 -2.12 0.86
CA ALA A 54 -25.22 -1.99 1.91
C ALA A 54 -26.45 -1.24 1.42
N LEU A 55 -26.27 -0.16 0.67
CA LEU A 55 -27.39 0.59 0.06
C LEU A 55 -28.18 -0.25 -0.94
N LYS A 56 -27.49 -1.00 -1.78
CA LYS A 56 -28.10 -1.92 -2.73
C LYS A 56 -28.93 -2.99 -2.03
N GLU A 57 -28.42 -3.53 -0.94
CA GLU A 57 -29.13 -4.52 -0.16
C GLU A 57 -30.42 -3.95 0.42
N LEU A 58 -30.38 -2.73 0.96
CA LEU A 58 -31.55 -2.03 1.45
C LEU A 58 -32.59 -1.79 0.34
N GLU A 59 -32.15 -1.36 -0.84
CA GLU A 59 -33.02 -1.17 -2.00
C GLU A 59 -33.72 -2.47 -2.39
N LEU A 60 -32.98 -3.57 -2.41
CA LEU A 60 -33.53 -4.89 -2.72
C LEU A 60 -34.55 -5.35 -1.68
N GLU A 61 -34.27 -5.11 -0.40
CA GLU A 61 -35.18 -5.41 0.68
C GLU A 61 -36.51 -4.62 0.55
N GLU A 62 -36.42 -3.34 0.18
CA GLU A 62 -37.61 -2.51 -0.06
C GLU A 62 -38.45 -3.04 -1.22
N VAL A 63 -37.81 -3.39 -2.33
CA VAL A 63 -38.48 -3.97 -3.50
C VAL A 63 -39.14 -5.29 -3.12
N LEU A 64 -38.44 -6.13 -2.39
CA LEU A 64 -38.99 -7.42 -1.91
C LEU A 64 -40.20 -7.22 -1.03
N SER A 65 -40.15 -6.29 -0.09
CA SER A 65 -41.29 -5.96 0.78
C SER A 65 -42.51 -5.50 0.00
N LYS A 66 -42.32 -4.69 -1.02
CA LYS A 66 -43.40 -4.21 -1.90
C LYS A 66 -44.01 -5.35 -2.69
N ILE A 67 -43.20 -6.24 -3.23
CA ILE A 67 -43.70 -7.42 -3.95
C ILE A 67 -44.51 -8.34 -3.03
N GLU A 68 -43.98 -8.59 -1.84
CA GLU A 68 -44.68 -9.43 -0.84
C GLU A 68 -46.01 -8.83 -0.42
N ALA A 69 -46.08 -7.51 -0.25
CA ALA A 69 -47.29 -6.80 0.06
C ALA A 69 -48.37 -6.97 -1.05
N ILE A 70 -47.93 -6.90 -2.31
CA ILE A 70 -48.82 -7.09 -3.46
C ILE A 70 -49.32 -8.53 -3.55
N LEU A 71 -48.45 -9.48 -3.26
CA LEU A 71 -48.77 -10.92 -3.27
C LEU A 71 -49.59 -11.36 -2.04
N GLY A 72 -49.67 -10.54 -1.03
CA GLY A 72 -50.39 -10.86 0.20
C GLY A 72 -49.65 -11.82 1.12
N LYS A 73 -48.32 -11.78 1.07
CA LYS A 73 -47.47 -12.62 1.93
C LYS A 73 -46.64 -11.80 2.91
#